data_11e10582b68942f61e3538fe29a31eb9
#
_entry.id   11e10582b68942f61e3538fe29a31eb9
#
_cell.length_a   1.000
_cell.length_b   1.000
_cell.length_c   1.000
_cell.angle_alpha   90.00
_cell.angle_beta   90.00
_cell.angle_gamma   90.00
#
_symmetry.space_group_name_H-M   'P 1'
#
loop_
_entity.id
_entity.type
_entity.pdbx_description
1 polymer ?
#
loop_
_entity_poly.entity_id
_entity_poly.type
_entity_poly.pdbx_seq_one_letter_code
_entity_poly.pdbx_strand_id
1 'polypeptide(L)'
;MAGCAGLPTDVQRKPSTAIADGADTLLGRLVKSAAPPGEPLSGFRLLPMPQFSLHARIELARRAQRSIDVQYYLVQNDETGRYLLRALRDAADRGVRVRLLVDDLYTAGADPLFTSFASHPNVEVRLFNPFPAGRDRLGTRWAASLFDFDRVHRRMHNKLYVVDDTMAVMGGRNIANEYFLRDGGSNFIDIDTLVAGAVVHRLSSLFDMYWNSPYVYPIESLVAKGSESPRELRALFDRLTSGPETLHPEEPGSTDLLGNNPLAKDLDAGTLKLVWARAEAYADPPAKALALTPEGRGLPADEANESVLFNVRRYLRGAQSEIMQTTPYLIPGRGGMESIRIIRGNGVSYSIVTNSLAATDESLVHIGYRRYRAQMLRLGVELYELSPKRVEETKRFGMYGSASGRLHGKSAVIDRKTVFIGSMNFDPRSELHNTEIGIFIFSPQIAQQLTSLIGFIRLDGAYQLQLGPKGGIEWVSPASGDAADTILHTEPETHFWARWKLELLAPLVPESLL
;
A
#
# COMPACT_ATOMS: atom_id res chain seq x y z
N MET A 1 -23.64 1.15 33.73
CA MET A 1 -23.10 2.51 33.49
C MET A 1 -22.11 2.39 32.35
N ALA A 2 -22.48 2.82 31.14
CA ALA A 2 -21.54 2.96 30.04
C ALA A 2 -20.75 4.26 30.32
N GLY A 3 -19.58 4.12 30.97
CA GLY A 3 -18.63 5.20 31.04
C GLY A 3 -18.24 5.57 29.61
N CYS A 4 -18.18 6.87 29.27
CA CYS A 4 -17.54 7.35 28.06
C CYS A 4 -16.09 6.82 28.08
N ALA A 5 -15.85 5.71 27.38
CA ALA A 5 -14.52 5.15 27.26
C ALA A 5 -13.72 6.08 26.35
N GLY A 6 -12.99 7.01 26.93
CA GLY A 6 -12.00 7.83 26.24
C GLY A 6 -10.68 7.06 26.08
N LEU A 7 -9.84 7.50 25.16
CA LEU A 7 -8.46 7.02 25.10
C LEU A 7 -7.71 7.39 26.39
N PRO A 8 -6.75 6.55 26.85
CA PRO A 8 -5.94 6.89 28.01
C PRO A 8 -5.15 8.18 27.75
N THR A 9 -5.15 9.08 28.74
CA THR A 9 -4.51 10.41 28.64
C THR A 9 -3.06 10.38 29.13
N ASP A 10 -2.76 9.58 30.13
CA ASP A 10 -1.40 9.41 30.68
C ASP A 10 -0.73 8.18 30.05
N VAL A 11 -0.25 8.36 28.84
CA VAL A 11 0.41 7.29 28.06
C VAL A 11 1.89 7.55 27.97
N GLN A 12 2.69 6.66 28.53
CA GLN A 12 4.14 6.70 28.43
C GLN A 12 4.58 6.26 27.02
N ARG A 13 4.90 7.22 26.17
CA ARG A 13 5.43 7.00 24.82
C ARG A 13 6.93 7.18 24.85
N LYS A 14 7.69 6.13 25.15
CA LYS A 14 9.15 6.20 25.15
C LYS A 14 9.63 6.53 23.72
N PRO A 15 10.22 7.69 23.46
CA PRO A 15 10.69 8.03 22.13
C PRO A 15 11.87 7.13 21.74
N SER A 16 11.91 6.76 20.48
CA SER A 16 13.05 6.04 19.90
C SER A 16 13.18 6.37 18.41
N THR A 17 14.41 6.32 17.91
CA THR A 17 14.72 6.59 16.51
C THR A 17 15.33 5.36 15.83
N ALA A 18 15.44 5.41 14.50
CA ALA A 18 16.19 4.42 13.74
C ALA A 18 17.60 4.24 14.34
N ILE A 19 18.09 3.01 14.32
CA ILE A 19 19.47 2.74 14.70
C ILE A 19 20.31 3.07 13.46
N ALA A 20 20.96 4.25 13.48
CA ALA A 20 21.98 4.59 12.50
C ALA A 20 23.12 3.56 12.54
N ASP A 21 24.02 3.57 11.57
CA ASP A 21 25.16 2.64 11.46
C ASP A 21 24.83 1.22 10.94
N GLY A 22 23.76 1.09 10.15
CA GLY A 22 23.51 -0.16 9.43
C GLY A 22 24.61 -0.53 8.42
N ALA A 23 25.53 0.38 8.11
CA ALA A 23 26.61 0.17 7.14
C ALA A 23 27.52 -1.02 7.46
N ASP A 24 27.70 -1.35 8.74
CA ASP A 24 28.55 -2.48 9.19
C ASP A 24 27.78 -3.80 9.28
N THR A 25 26.49 -3.80 9.06
CA THR A 25 25.70 -5.03 9.00
C THR A 25 26.00 -5.82 7.72
N LEU A 26 25.57 -7.09 7.68
CA LEU A 26 25.66 -7.88 6.45
C LEU A 26 24.99 -7.17 5.27
N LEU A 27 23.75 -6.71 5.47
CA LEU A 27 22.97 -6.00 4.44
C LEU A 27 23.67 -4.69 4.04
N GLY A 28 24.18 -3.92 5.00
CA GLY A 28 24.90 -2.66 4.74
C GLY A 28 26.17 -2.86 3.91
N ARG A 29 26.97 -3.89 4.22
CA ARG A 29 28.16 -4.22 3.42
C ARG A 29 27.79 -4.64 1.99
N LEU A 30 26.72 -5.42 1.81
CA LEU A 30 26.24 -5.80 0.48
C LEU A 30 25.76 -4.58 -0.32
N VAL A 31 25.00 -3.68 0.30
CA VAL A 31 24.56 -2.44 -0.34
C VAL A 31 25.76 -1.58 -0.74
N LYS A 32 26.73 -1.39 0.17
CA LYS A 32 27.95 -0.61 -0.09
C LYS A 32 28.79 -1.21 -1.22
N SER A 33 28.90 -2.52 -1.30
CA SER A 33 29.68 -3.20 -2.36
C SER A 33 28.99 -3.14 -3.73
N ALA A 34 27.64 -3.09 -3.75
CA ALA A 34 26.86 -3.04 -4.98
C ALA A 34 26.62 -1.60 -5.49
N ALA A 35 26.74 -0.59 -4.61
CA ALA A 35 26.52 0.79 -4.97
C ALA A 35 27.61 1.32 -5.91
N PRO A 36 27.26 2.05 -6.99
CA PRO A 36 28.24 2.71 -7.84
C PRO A 36 28.98 3.79 -7.04
N PRO A 37 30.27 4.02 -7.35
CA PRO A 37 31.04 5.08 -6.70
C PRO A 37 30.52 6.46 -7.12
N GLY A 38 30.64 7.46 -6.25
CA GLY A 38 30.28 8.86 -6.53
C GLY A 38 29.08 9.34 -5.75
N GLU A 39 28.04 9.83 -6.43
CA GLU A 39 26.83 10.37 -5.78
C GLU A 39 26.09 9.32 -4.93
N PRO A 40 25.45 9.72 -3.82
CA PRO A 40 24.69 8.82 -2.95
C PRO A 40 23.37 8.39 -3.64
N LEU A 41 23.48 7.40 -4.53
CA LEU A 41 22.34 6.81 -5.21
C LEU A 41 21.64 5.78 -4.32
N SER A 42 20.42 5.45 -4.70
CA SER A 42 19.64 4.37 -4.10
C SER A 42 19.40 3.27 -5.14
N GLY A 43 19.45 2.02 -4.68
CA GLY A 43 19.22 0.86 -5.51
C GLY A 43 17.75 0.41 -5.44
N PHE A 44 17.18 0.04 -6.57
CA PHE A 44 15.77 -0.35 -6.70
C PHE A 44 15.60 -1.67 -7.42
N ARG A 45 14.64 -2.46 -6.96
CA ARG A 45 14.09 -3.62 -7.67
C ARG A 45 12.58 -3.62 -7.49
N LEU A 46 11.83 -3.59 -8.59
CA LEU A 46 10.38 -3.77 -8.54
C LEU A 46 10.03 -5.18 -8.11
N LEU A 47 8.99 -5.32 -7.30
CA LEU A 47 8.47 -6.58 -6.78
C LEU A 47 7.00 -6.75 -7.25
N PRO A 48 6.77 -7.05 -8.54
CA PRO A 48 5.42 -7.19 -9.08
C PRO A 48 4.73 -8.46 -8.56
N MET A 49 5.48 -9.53 -8.35
CA MET A 49 4.92 -10.82 -7.91
C MET A 49 4.81 -10.90 -6.39
N PRO A 50 3.63 -11.25 -5.86
CA PRO A 50 3.36 -11.31 -4.43
C PRO A 50 4.31 -12.23 -3.65
N GLN A 51 4.60 -13.42 -4.18
CA GLN A 51 5.48 -14.39 -3.53
C GLN A 51 6.90 -13.83 -3.36
N PHE A 52 7.43 -13.12 -4.38
CA PHE A 52 8.74 -12.47 -4.31
C PHE A 52 8.74 -11.32 -3.31
N SER A 53 7.63 -10.59 -3.20
CA SER A 53 7.50 -9.48 -2.26
C SER A 53 7.44 -9.94 -0.80
N LEU A 54 6.69 -11.02 -0.49
CA LEU A 54 6.68 -11.61 0.84
C LEU A 54 8.05 -12.21 1.19
N HIS A 55 8.60 -13.01 0.26
CA HIS A 55 9.92 -13.61 0.41
C HIS A 55 11.00 -12.55 0.70
N ALA A 56 10.97 -11.39 0.01
CA ALA A 56 11.93 -10.32 0.28
C ALA A 56 11.86 -9.82 1.75
N ARG A 57 10.65 -9.64 2.31
CA ARG A 57 10.48 -9.22 3.71
C ARG A 57 11.01 -10.27 4.69
N ILE A 58 10.71 -11.53 4.42
CA ILE A 58 11.17 -12.66 5.27
C ILE A 58 12.69 -12.79 5.22
N GLU A 59 13.28 -12.70 4.03
CA GLU A 59 14.74 -12.82 3.87
C GLU A 59 15.50 -11.64 4.48
N LEU A 60 14.93 -10.44 4.40
CA LEU A 60 15.47 -9.29 5.12
C LEU A 60 15.38 -9.48 6.64
N ALA A 61 14.25 -9.98 7.16
CA ALA A 61 14.12 -10.29 8.59
C ALA A 61 15.15 -11.35 9.05
N ARG A 62 15.36 -12.40 8.26
CA ARG A 62 16.33 -13.45 8.56
C ARG A 62 17.76 -12.93 8.65
N ARG A 63 18.10 -11.89 7.86
CA ARG A 63 19.46 -11.32 7.79
C ARG A 63 19.64 -10.04 8.59
N ALA A 64 18.57 -9.52 9.20
CA ALA A 64 18.63 -8.36 10.08
C ALA A 64 19.58 -8.59 11.25
N GLN A 65 20.40 -7.59 11.57
CA GLN A 65 21.38 -7.65 12.65
C GLN A 65 21.17 -6.58 13.73
N ARG A 66 20.46 -5.48 13.44
CA ARG A 66 20.28 -4.34 14.36
C ARG A 66 18.83 -3.98 14.60
N SER A 67 18.08 -3.71 13.55
CA SER A 67 16.70 -3.22 13.69
C SER A 67 15.80 -3.59 12.53
N ILE A 68 14.51 -3.75 12.83
CA ILE A 68 13.44 -3.85 11.85
C ILE A 68 12.33 -2.90 12.28
N ASP A 69 11.97 -1.96 11.39
CA ASP A 69 10.91 -0.99 11.59
C ASP A 69 9.79 -1.26 10.59
N VAL A 70 8.60 -1.54 11.09
CA VAL A 70 7.45 -2.04 10.31
C VAL A 70 6.25 -1.13 10.52
N GLN A 71 5.74 -0.54 9.44
CA GLN A 71 4.57 0.35 9.46
C GLN A 71 3.56 -0.10 8.42
N TYR A 72 2.36 -0.49 8.86
CA TYR A 72 1.29 -0.95 7.97
C TYR A 72 -0.09 -0.44 8.38
N TYR A 73 -0.92 -0.20 7.37
CA TYR A 73 -2.36 0.01 7.57
C TYR A 73 -3.06 -1.26 8.08
N LEU A 74 -2.67 -2.42 7.53
CA LEU A 74 -3.27 -3.70 7.86
C LEU A 74 -2.18 -4.78 8.02
N VAL A 75 -2.17 -5.41 9.19
CA VAL A 75 -1.50 -6.68 9.46
C VAL A 75 -2.59 -7.64 9.97
N GLN A 76 -3.06 -8.51 9.09
CA GLN A 76 -4.17 -9.42 9.38
C GLN A 76 -3.71 -10.59 10.25
N ASN A 77 -4.61 -11.06 11.12
CA ASN A 77 -4.39 -12.30 11.87
C ASN A 77 -4.72 -13.52 11.00
N ASP A 78 -4.06 -13.64 9.87
CA ASP A 78 -4.17 -14.74 8.91
C ASP A 78 -2.81 -15.44 8.72
N GLU A 79 -2.72 -16.35 7.78
CA GLU A 79 -1.50 -17.10 7.47
C GLU A 79 -0.32 -16.18 7.17
N THR A 80 -0.50 -15.19 6.29
CA THR A 80 0.55 -14.24 5.88
C THR A 80 1.00 -13.36 7.04
N GLY A 81 0.05 -12.81 7.80
CA GLY A 81 0.38 -11.96 8.95
C GLY A 81 1.11 -12.72 10.04
N ARG A 82 0.64 -13.92 10.37
CA ARG A 82 1.31 -14.80 11.36
C ARG A 82 2.71 -15.20 10.92
N TYR A 83 2.88 -15.51 9.63
CA TYR A 83 4.19 -15.86 9.08
C TYR A 83 5.19 -14.69 9.19
N LEU A 84 4.77 -13.47 8.82
CA LEU A 84 5.63 -12.29 8.97
C LEU A 84 5.95 -12.02 10.45
N LEU A 85 4.95 -12.01 11.34
CA LEU A 85 5.16 -11.76 12.76
C LEU A 85 6.11 -12.80 13.38
N ARG A 86 6.05 -14.06 12.94
CA ARG A 86 6.97 -15.10 13.37
C ARG A 86 8.40 -14.80 12.92
N ALA A 87 8.62 -14.40 11.67
CA ALA A 87 9.95 -14.02 11.18
C ALA A 87 10.52 -12.80 11.93
N LEU A 88 9.67 -11.85 12.31
CA LEU A 88 10.05 -10.70 13.14
C LEU A 88 10.43 -11.14 14.57
N ARG A 89 9.66 -12.06 15.19
CA ARG A 89 9.99 -12.62 16.49
C ARG A 89 11.33 -13.36 16.45
N ASP A 90 11.56 -14.18 15.42
CA ASP A 90 12.80 -14.92 15.25
C ASP A 90 14.01 -13.97 15.07
N ALA A 91 13.82 -12.80 14.46
CA ALA A 91 14.81 -11.73 14.42
C ALA A 91 15.05 -11.14 15.83
N ALA A 92 13.97 -10.88 16.57
CA ALA A 92 14.05 -10.36 17.94
C ALA A 92 14.75 -11.34 18.90
N ASP A 93 14.56 -12.66 18.74
CA ASP A 93 15.27 -13.71 19.48
C ASP A 93 16.79 -13.66 19.24
N ARG A 94 17.24 -13.19 18.05
CA ARG A 94 18.66 -12.96 17.73
C ARG A 94 19.21 -11.63 18.28
N GLY A 95 18.40 -10.84 18.97
CA GLY A 95 18.77 -9.53 19.53
C GLY A 95 18.44 -8.32 18.65
N VAL A 96 17.74 -8.52 17.52
CA VAL A 96 17.30 -7.43 16.64
C VAL A 96 16.16 -6.65 17.31
N ARG A 97 16.26 -5.31 17.34
CA ARG A 97 15.16 -4.45 17.79
C ARG A 97 14.05 -4.44 16.75
N VAL A 98 12.83 -4.75 17.14
CA VAL A 98 11.65 -4.73 16.27
C VAL A 98 10.66 -3.67 16.76
N ARG A 99 10.30 -2.72 15.89
CA ARG A 99 9.22 -1.75 16.12
C ARG A 99 8.10 -2.01 15.11
N LEU A 100 6.91 -2.34 15.61
CA LEU A 100 5.72 -2.57 14.78
C LEU A 100 4.69 -1.46 15.03
N LEU A 101 4.38 -0.68 14.01
CA LEU A 101 3.33 0.34 14.00
C LEU A 101 2.21 -0.08 13.06
N VAL A 102 1.00 -0.27 13.58
CA VAL A 102 -0.18 -0.69 12.82
C VAL A 102 -1.31 0.31 13.02
N ASP A 103 -2.07 0.62 11.97
CA ASP A 103 -3.33 1.34 12.13
C ASP A 103 -4.36 0.48 12.85
N ASP A 104 -5.10 1.07 13.80
CA ASP A 104 -6.01 0.29 14.66
C ASP A 104 -7.32 -0.14 13.98
N LEU A 105 -7.60 0.26 12.72
CA LEU A 105 -8.91 -0.04 12.11
C LEU A 105 -9.20 -1.55 12.05
N TYR A 106 -8.25 -2.33 11.58
CA TYR A 106 -8.42 -3.77 11.33
C TYR A 106 -7.80 -4.67 12.42
N THR A 107 -7.48 -4.12 13.59
CA THR A 107 -6.93 -4.92 14.70
C THR A 107 -8.01 -5.50 15.62
N ALA A 108 -9.29 -5.44 15.25
CA ALA A 108 -10.38 -5.99 16.06
C ALA A 108 -10.18 -7.49 16.30
N GLY A 109 -10.19 -7.91 17.57
CA GLY A 109 -9.94 -9.29 17.98
C GLY A 109 -8.49 -9.75 17.90
N ALA A 110 -7.55 -8.89 17.47
CA ALA A 110 -6.14 -9.23 17.36
C ALA A 110 -5.30 -8.84 18.60
N ASP A 111 -5.89 -8.30 19.62
CA ASP A 111 -5.19 -7.89 20.84
C ASP A 111 -4.35 -9.03 21.48
N PRO A 112 -4.85 -10.29 21.58
CA PRO A 112 -4.01 -11.39 22.11
C PRO A 112 -2.75 -11.65 21.27
N LEU A 113 -2.83 -11.51 19.94
CA LEU A 113 -1.69 -11.69 19.05
C LEU A 113 -0.66 -10.57 19.26
N PHE A 114 -1.09 -9.31 19.23
CA PHE A 114 -0.19 -8.17 19.33
C PHE A 114 0.39 -7.99 20.74
N THR A 115 -0.38 -8.24 21.80
CA THR A 115 0.13 -8.18 23.19
C THR A 115 1.11 -9.32 23.46
N SER A 116 0.83 -10.53 22.96
CA SER A 116 1.76 -11.65 23.09
C SER A 116 3.05 -11.42 22.28
N PHE A 117 2.98 -10.80 21.11
CA PHE A 117 4.15 -10.40 20.34
C PHE A 117 4.98 -9.33 21.07
N ALA A 118 4.32 -8.30 21.63
CA ALA A 118 4.97 -7.23 22.40
C ALA A 118 5.58 -7.70 23.74
N SER A 119 5.27 -8.93 24.19
CA SER A 119 5.88 -9.49 25.42
C SER A 119 7.36 -9.86 25.24
N HIS A 120 7.88 -9.87 24.01
CA HIS A 120 9.29 -10.09 23.75
C HIS A 120 10.10 -8.81 24.05
N PRO A 121 11.25 -8.88 24.79
CA PRO A 121 11.98 -7.70 25.25
C PRO A 121 12.52 -6.80 24.14
N ASN A 122 12.74 -7.34 22.93
CA ASN A 122 13.24 -6.62 21.77
C ASN A 122 12.12 -6.20 20.81
N VAL A 123 10.84 -6.31 21.20
CA VAL A 123 9.67 -5.97 20.38
C VAL A 123 8.87 -4.87 21.03
N GLU A 124 8.58 -3.82 20.29
CA GLU A 124 7.59 -2.81 20.66
C GLU A 124 6.47 -2.78 19.62
N VAL A 125 5.22 -2.78 20.08
CA VAL A 125 4.03 -2.66 19.22
C VAL A 125 3.27 -1.41 19.59
N ARG A 126 2.99 -0.54 18.60
CA ARG A 126 2.16 0.65 18.75
C ARG A 126 1.03 0.66 17.75
N LEU A 127 -0.12 1.18 18.18
CA LEU A 127 -1.30 1.35 17.34
C LEU A 127 -1.49 2.83 17.02
N PHE A 128 -1.70 3.14 15.74
CA PHE A 128 -1.99 4.50 15.29
C PHE A 128 -3.49 4.79 15.37
N ASN A 129 -3.83 5.94 15.93
CA ASN A 129 -5.20 6.47 16.04
C ASN A 129 -6.23 5.43 16.53
N PRO A 130 -6.02 4.83 17.73
CA PRO A 130 -6.82 3.72 18.18
C PRO A 130 -8.27 4.08 18.49
N PHE A 131 -9.14 3.08 18.38
CA PHE A 131 -10.52 3.18 18.83
C PHE A 131 -10.58 3.18 20.36
N PRO A 132 -11.46 4.00 20.96
CA PRO A 132 -11.53 4.14 22.43
C PRO A 132 -12.10 2.91 23.14
N ALA A 133 -12.91 2.09 22.41
CA ALA A 133 -13.57 0.90 22.96
C ALA A 133 -13.94 -0.10 21.85
N GLY A 134 -14.53 -1.24 22.24
CA GLY A 134 -15.04 -2.22 21.28
C GLY A 134 -13.95 -3.02 20.56
N ARG A 135 -12.85 -3.33 21.26
CA ARG A 135 -11.65 -3.92 20.66
C ARG A 135 -11.84 -5.32 20.08
N ASP A 136 -12.89 -6.05 20.50
CA ASP A 136 -13.12 -7.43 20.07
C ASP A 136 -13.70 -7.55 18.64
N ARG A 137 -14.54 -6.57 18.23
CA ARG A 137 -15.27 -6.64 16.95
C ARG A 137 -15.36 -5.27 16.27
N LEU A 138 -15.23 -5.27 14.94
CA LEU A 138 -15.29 -4.02 14.15
C LEU A 138 -16.62 -3.26 14.34
N GLY A 139 -17.75 -3.96 14.37
CA GLY A 139 -19.07 -3.33 14.57
C GLY A 139 -19.22 -2.65 15.94
N THR A 140 -18.67 -3.23 17.00
CA THR A 140 -18.68 -2.63 18.34
C THR A 140 -17.76 -1.42 18.43
N ARG A 141 -16.63 -1.42 17.72
CA ARG A 141 -15.73 -0.25 17.59
C ARG A 141 -16.46 0.95 17.00
N TRP A 142 -17.11 0.77 15.86
CA TRP A 142 -17.85 1.84 15.20
C TRP A 142 -19.02 2.33 16.06
N ALA A 143 -19.77 1.44 16.69
CA ALA A 143 -20.86 1.82 17.60
C ALA A 143 -20.36 2.64 18.79
N ALA A 144 -19.22 2.25 19.38
CA ALA A 144 -18.60 2.97 20.50
C ALA A 144 -17.99 4.32 20.10
N SER A 145 -17.80 4.57 18.81
CA SER A 145 -17.11 5.76 18.27
C SER A 145 -18.03 6.70 17.52
N LEU A 146 -19.36 6.56 17.65
CA LEU A 146 -20.33 7.42 16.95
C LEU A 146 -20.11 8.92 17.21
N PHE A 147 -19.69 9.29 18.44
CA PHE A 147 -19.39 10.67 18.81
C PHE A 147 -17.94 11.09 18.52
N ASP A 148 -17.10 10.19 18.02
CA ASP A 148 -15.69 10.41 17.69
C ASP A 148 -15.41 10.03 16.23
N PHE A 149 -16.45 10.01 15.40
CA PHE A 149 -16.39 9.55 14.01
C PHE A 149 -15.34 10.34 13.19
N ASP A 150 -15.29 11.67 13.37
CA ASP A 150 -14.36 12.54 12.63
C ASP A 150 -12.88 12.20 12.89
N ARG A 151 -12.55 11.65 14.06
CA ARG A 151 -11.21 11.16 14.34
C ARG A 151 -11.01 9.74 13.81
N VAL A 152 -11.92 8.82 14.17
CA VAL A 152 -11.70 7.39 13.91
C VAL A 152 -11.83 6.99 12.45
N HIS A 153 -12.42 7.80 11.56
CA HIS A 153 -12.45 7.49 10.13
C HIS A 153 -11.16 7.88 9.39
N ARG A 154 -10.26 8.63 10.02
CA ARG A 154 -8.96 9.05 9.48
C ARG A 154 -7.88 8.04 9.85
N ARG A 155 -7.15 7.53 8.87
CA ARG A 155 -6.30 6.35 9.04
C ARG A 155 -4.88 6.58 8.53
N MET A 156 -3.94 5.84 9.10
CA MET A 156 -2.58 5.73 8.58
C MET A 156 -2.54 4.67 7.48
N HIS A 157 -2.51 5.11 6.22
CA HIS A 157 -2.50 4.19 5.08
C HIS A 157 -1.09 3.85 4.57
N ASN A 158 -0.07 4.15 5.34
CA ASN A 158 1.34 3.88 5.02
C ASN A 158 1.67 2.39 5.01
N LYS A 159 2.62 1.99 4.14
CA LYS A 159 3.15 0.63 4.04
C LYS A 159 4.65 0.69 3.85
N LEU A 160 5.38 0.41 4.93
CA LEU A 160 6.83 0.53 4.97
C LEU A 160 7.44 -0.57 5.85
N TYR A 161 8.51 -1.16 5.37
CA TYR A 161 9.28 -2.18 6.06
C TYR A 161 10.76 -1.87 5.89
N VAL A 162 11.45 -1.49 6.96
CA VAL A 162 12.87 -1.08 6.92
C VAL A 162 13.70 -2.04 7.77
N VAL A 163 14.88 -2.41 7.27
CA VAL A 163 15.81 -3.30 7.95
C VAL A 163 17.19 -2.66 8.03
N ASP A 164 17.73 -2.64 9.25
CA ASP A 164 19.08 -2.15 9.57
C ASP A 164 19.40 -0.75 9.01
N ASP A 165 18.36 0.07 8.75
CA ASP A 165 18.50 1.40 8.13
C ASP A 165 19.28 1.38 6.79
N THR A 166 19.29 0.23 6.09
CA THR A 166 20.04 0.03 4.85
C THR A 166 19.20 -0.47 3.69
N MET A 167 18.17 -1.27 3.98
CA MET A 167 17.25 -1.79 2.98
C MET A 167 15.80 -1.62 3.43
N ALA A 168 14.91 -1.45 2.47
CA ALA A 168 13.47 -1.32 2.74
C ALA A 168 12.63 -2.02 1.67
N VAL A 169 11.39 -2.38 2.03
CA VAL A 169 10.32 -2.74 1.09
C VAL A 169 9.15 -1.80 1.33
N MET A 170 8.67 -1.16 0.27
CA MET A 170 7.50 -0.29 0.31
C MET A 170 6.67 -0.40 -0.96
N GLY A 171 5.42 0.03 -0.89
CA GLY A 171 4.51 -0.01 -2.04
C GLY A 171 3.05 0.03 -1.63
N GLY A 172 2.19 -0.71 -2.34
CA GLY A 172 0.76 -0.73 -2.09
C GLY A 172 0.29 -1.88 -1.20
N ARG A 173 1.05 -3.00 -1.07
CA ARG A 173 0.62 -4.19 -0.36
C ARG A 173 0.51 -4.00 1.15
N ASN A 174 -0.62 -4.42 1.72
CA ASN A 174 -0.73 -4.70 3.15
C ASN A 174 -0.24 -6.13 3.46
N ILE A 175 -0.34 -6.52 4.72
CA ILE A 175 0.04 -7.86 5.18
C ILE A 175 -1.24 -8.66 5.46
N ALA A 176 -1.76 -9.31 4.43
CA ALA A 176 -2.92 -10.20 4.48
C ALA A 176 -2.88 -11.17 3.28
N ASN A 177 -3.54 -12.33 3.42
CA ASN A 177 -3.54 -13.40 2.43
C ASN A 177 -3.90 -12.93 1.01
N GLU A 178 -4.86 -12.04 0.87
CA GLU A 178 -5.33 -11.47 -0.40
C GLU A 178 -4.25 -10.68 -1.18
N TYR A 179 -3.23 -10.15 -0.49
CA TYR A 179 -2.10 -9.47 -1.13
C TYR A 179 -0.99 -10.41 -1.57
N PHE A 180 -1.02 -11.68 -1.16
CA PHE A 180 0.05 -12.66 -1.41
C PHE A 180 -0.43 -13.97 -2.05
N LEU A 181 -1.56 -13.92 -2.77
CA LEU A 181 -2.17 -15.05 -3.51
C LEU A 181 -2.56 -16.25 -2.62
N ARG A 182 -2.92 -15.98 -1.37
CA ARG A 182 -3.30 -16.99 -0.38
C ARG A 182 -4.78 -16.95 -0.01
N ASP A 183 -5.55 -16.10 -0.70
CA ASP A 183 -7.01 -16.11 -0.60
C ASP A 183 -7.61 -16.93 -1.74
N GLY A 184 -8.52 -17.85 -1.41
CA GLY A 184 -9.23 -18.69 -2.37
C GLY A 184 -10.28 -17.96 -3.20
N GLY A 185 -10.66 -16.72 -2.82
CA GLY A 185 -11.71 -15.95 -3.48
C GLY A 185 -11.20 -14.94 -4.50
N SER A 186 -10.46 -13.95 -4.06
CA SER A 186 -9.91 -12.91 -4.95
C SER A 186 -8.65 -12.31 -4.36
N ASN A 187 -7.68 -12.05 -5.21
CA ASN A 187 -6.39 -11.54 -4.82
C ASN A 187 -6.09 -10.18 -5.47
N PHE A 188 -5.26 -9.38 -4.82
CA PHE A 188 -4.88 -8.06 -5.30
C PHE A 188 -3.68 -8.10 -6.25
N ILE A 189 -3.79 -7.37 -7.37
CA ILE A 189 -2.70 -7.02 -8.26
C ILE A 189 -2.10 -5.71 -7.74
N ASP A 190 -0.89 -5.77 -7.21
CA ASP A 190 -0.23 -4.64 -6.57
C ASP A 190 1.26 -4.63 -6.90
N ILE A 191 1.94 -3.54 -6.57
CA ILE A 191 3.38 -3.39 -6.78
C ILE A 191 4.07 -2.85 -5.54
N ASP A 192 5.16 -3.53 -5.15
CA ASP A 192 6.13 -3.02 -4.18
C ASP A 192 7.47 -2.79 -4.86
N THR A 193 8.35 -2.11 -4.16
CA THR A 193 9.76 -1.96 -4.52
C THR A 193 10.66 -2.32 -3.35
N LEU A 194 11.70 -3.10 -3.63
CA LEU A 194 12.86 -3.22 -2.76
C LEU A 194 13.73 -1.98 -2.97
N VAL A 195 14.14 -1.38 -1.88
CA VAL A 195 14.92 -0.14 -1.83
C VAL A 195 16.19 -0.38 -1.02
N ALA A 196 17.32 0.14 -1.48
CA ALA A 196 18.59 0.04 -0.77
C ALA A 196 19.39 1.36 -0.85
N GLY A 197 20.19 1.66 0.15
CA GLY A 197 21.11 2.81 0.13
C GLY A 197 20.48 4.14 0.54
N ALA A 198 20.89 5.24 -0.07
CA ALA A 198 20.77 6.59 0.47
C ALA A 198 19.35 7.00 0.92
N VAL A 199 18.30 6.68 0.14
CA VAL A 199 16.92 7.09 0.47
C VAL A 199 16.34 6.31 1.66
N VAL A 200 16.95 5.20 2.08
CA VAL A 200 16.45 4.39 3.20
C VAL A 200 16.52 5.19 4.51
N HIS A 201 17.56 6.01 4.73
CA HIS A 201 17.65 6.91 5.88
C HIS A 201 16.46 7.89 5.94
N ARG A 202 16.01 8.38 4.78
CA ARG A 202 14.81 9.23 4.72
C ARG A 202 13.57 8.43 5.09
N LEU A 203 13.42 7.19 4.60
CA LEU A 203 12.31 6.32 4.95
C LEU A 203 12.29 5.99 6.45
N SER A 204 13.44 5.75 7.07
CA SER A 204 13.57 5.57 8.52
C SER A 204 13.15 6.82 9.29
N SER A 205 13.55 8.00 8.82
CA SER A 205 13.15 9.28 9.44
C SER A 205 11.63 9.51 9.34
N LEU A 206 11.01 9.12 8.21
CA LEU A 206 9.56 9.17 8.03
C LEU A 206 8.85 8.19 8.97
N PHE A 207 9.38 6.98 9.17
CA PHE A 207 8.88 6.07 10.19
C PHE A 207 8.96 6.67 11.59
N ASP A 208 10.11 7.24 11.97
CA ASP A 208 10.33 7.84 13.29
C ASP A 208 9.38 9.00 13.58
N MET A 209 9.04 9.80 12.56
CA MET A 209 8.04 10.86 12.67
C MET A 209 6.67 10.30 13.12
N TYR A 210 6.25 9.16 12.58
CA TYR A 210 5.01 8.50 13.01
C TYR A 210 5.15 7.85 14.37
N TRP A 211 6.24 7.10 14.58
CA TRP A 211 6.51 6.35 15.80
C TRP A 211 6.51 7.22 17.05
N ASN A 212 7.06 8.43 16.93
CA ASN A 212 7.16 9.38 18.04
C ASN A 212 5.99 10.38 18.11
N SER A 213 4.98 10.23 17.24
CA SER A 213 3.84 11.15 17.23
C SER A 213 2.93 10.94 18.45
N PRO A 214 2.17 11.96 18.88
CA PRO A 214 1.22 11.83 19.96
C PRO A 214 0.01 10.94 19.62
N TYR A 215 -0.12 10.52 18.36
CA TYR A 215 -1.26 9.76 17.83
C TYR A 215 -1.08 8.24 17.88
N VAL A 216 0.09 7.78 18.34
CA VAL A 216 0.40 6.37 18.54
C VAL A 216 0.29 5.99 20.00
N TYR A 217 -0.14 4.77 20.24
CA TYR A 217 -0.34 4.23 21.57
C TYR A 217 0.33 2.87 21.68
N PRO A 218 1.24 2.66 22.66
CA PRO A 218 1.73 1.32 22.99
C PRO A 218 0.56 0.39 23.26
N ILE A 219 0.60 -0.83 22.73
CA ILE A 219 -0.53 -1.78 22.84
C ILE A 219 -0.89 -2.06 24.30
N GLU A 220 0.09 -2.10 25.19
CA GLU A 220 -0.08 -2.29 26.62
C GLU A 220 -0.81 -1.14 27.34
N SER A 221 -0.93 0.04 26.70
CA SER A 221 -1.72 1.15 27.23
C SER A 221 -3.20 1.06 26.87
N LEU A 222 -3.55 0.22 25.90
CA LEU A 222 -4.90 0.07 25.34
C LEU A 222 -5.59 -1.21 25.81
N VAL A 223 -4.81 -2.22 26.14
CA VAL A 223 -5.31 -3.53 26.56
C VAL A 223 -5.09 -3.68 28.06
N ALA A 224 -6.15 -4.09 28.77
CA ALA A 224 -6.03 -4.34 30.21
C ALA A 224 -4.95 -5.40 30.48
N LYS A 225 -4.11 -5.14 31.47
CA LYS A 225 -3.12 -6.13 31.89
C LYS A 225 -3.83 -7.37 32.41
N GLY A 226 -3.57 -8.50 31.76
CA GLY A 226 -3.96 -9.82 32.25
C GLY A 226 -3.08 -10.27 33.40
N SER A 227 -3.35 -11.48 33.88
CA SER A 227 -2.55 -12.14 34.92
C SER A 227 -1.36 -12.91 34.36
N GLU A 228 -1.24 -12.99 33.03
CA GLU A 228 -0.24 -13.80 32.36
C GLU A 228 1.16 -13.21 32.52
N SER A 229 2.11 -14.08 32.83
CA SER A 229 3.52 -13.73 32.86
C SER A 229 4.07 -13.52 31.43
N PRO A 230 5.19 -12.81 31.26
CA PRO A 230 5.84 -12.66 29.95
C PRO A 230 6.17 -14.01 29.27
N ARG A 231 6.43 -15.05 30.05
CA ARG A 231 6.67 -16.41 29.54
C ARG A 231 5.40 -17.03 28.95
N GLU A 232 4.28 -16.87 29.62
CA GLU A 232 2.98 -17.37 29.15
C GLU A 232 2.51 -16.64 27.91
N LEU A 233 2.72 -15.31 27.84
CA LEU A 233 2.42 -14.52 26.65
C LEU A 233 3.28 -14.96 25.46
N ARG A 234 4.59 -15.19 25.61
CA ARG A 234 5.42 -15.74 24.53
C ARG A 234 4.94 -17.12 24.07
N ALA A 235 4.58 -18.00 25.02
CA ALA A 235 4.00 -19.29 24.66
C ALA A 235 2.64 -19.15 23.97
N LEU A 236 1.86 -18.13 24.31
CA LEU A 236 0.63 -17.79 23.59
C LEU A 236 0.91 -17.36 22.15
N PHE A 237 1.90 -16.48 21.94
CA PHE A 237 2.32 -16.07 20.61
C PHE A 237 2.71 -17.28 19.74
N ASP A 238 3.51 -18.20 20.29
CA ASP A 238 3.90 -19.41 19.58
C ASP A 238 2.69 -20.27 19.19
N ARG A 239 1.71 -20.44 20.08
CA ARG A 239 0.48 -21.15 19.76
C ARG A 239 -0.37 -20.45 18.69
N LEU A 240 -0.52 -19.12 18.78
CA LEU A 240 -1.31 -18.33 17.82
C LEU A 240 -0.67 -18.29 16.43
N THR A 241 0.63 -18.41 16.36
CA THR A 241 1.38 -18.36 15.09
C THR A 241 1.87 -19.73 14.61
N SER A 242 1.57 -20.81 15.33
CA SER A 242 1.90 -22.17 14.87
C SER A 242 0.83 -22.69 13.90
N GLY A 243 1.26 -23.09 12.72
CA GLY A 243 0.43 -23.71 11.71
C GLY A 243 1.32 -24.29 10.60
N PRO A 244 0.86 -25.31 9.86
CA PRO A 244 1.64 -25.89 8.76
C PRO A 244 2.09 -24.82 7.76
N GLU A 245 1.22 -23.90 7.46
CA GLU A 245 1.40 -22.78 6.54
C GLU A 245 2.48 -21.77 6.99
N THR A 246 2.66 -21.61 8.30
CA THR A 246 3.70 -20.71 8.85
C THR A 246 5.06 -21.37 8.94
N LEU A 247 5.11 -22.69 8.87
CA LEU A 247 6.34 -23.48 8.98
C LEU A 247 6.97 -23.76 7.62
N HIS A 248 6.17 -23.84 6.56
CA HIS A 248 6.60 -24.18 5.20
C HIS A 248 5.99 -23.22 4.18
N PRO A 249 6.48 -21.96 4.13
CA PRO A 249 6.02 -21.03 3.11
C PRO A 249 6.40 -21.53 1.72
N GLU A 250 5.54 -21.27 0.74
CA GLU A 250 5.87 -21.52 -0.65
C GLU A 250 7.12 -20.71 -1.05
N GLU A 251 8.14 -21.41 -1.51
CA GLU A 251 9.29 -20.77 -2.13
C GLU A 251 8.85 -20.11 -3.44
N PRO A 252 9.30 -18.86 -3.70
CA PRO A 252 9.01 -18.24 -4.98
C PRO A 252 9.66 -19.04 -6.11
N GLY A 253 9.04 -19.02 -7.30
CA GLY A 253 9.60 -19.66 -8.48
C GLY A 253 11.02 -19.19 -8.84
N SER A 254 11.59 -19.73 -9.88
CA SER A 254 12.99 -19.44 -10.27
C SER A 254 13.25 -17.98 -10.59
N THR A 255 12.30 -17.30 -11.23
CA THR A 255 12.37 -15.87 -11.60
C THR A 255 11.00 -15.21 -11.55
N ASP A 256 10.99 -13.89 -11.30
CA ASP A 256 9.80 -13.06 -11.41
C ASP A 256 9.53 -12.62 -12.87
N LEU A 257 8.45 -11.83 -13.07
CA LEU A 257 8.05 -11.26 -14.36
C LEU A 257 9.12 -10.39 -15.04
N LEU A 258 10.06 -9.87 -14.28
CA LEU A 258 11.14 -9.02 -14.74
C LEU A 258 12.48 -9.79 -14.87
N GLY A 259 12.44 -11.12 -14.66
CA GLY A 259 13.62 -11.99 -14.74
C GLY A 259 14.53 -11.94 -13.50
N ASN A 260 14.06 -11.40 -12.37
CA ASN A 260 14.83 -11.39 -11.14
C ASN A 260 14.71 -12.71 -10.39
N ASN A 261 15.80 -13.16 -9.80
CA ASN A 261 15.80 -14.30 -8.87
C ASN A 261 15.07 -13.96 -7.55
N PRO A 262 14.68 -14.98 -6.75
CA PRO A 262 14.36 -14.77 -5.35
C PRO A 262 15.50 -14.04 -4.62
N LEU A 263 15.14 -13.11 -3.71
CA LEU A 263 16.13 -12.26 -3.04
C LEU A 263 17.17 -13.08 -2.26
N ALA A 264 16.77 -14.20 -1.64
CA ALA A 264 17.70 -15.09 -0.93
C ALA A 264 18.89 -15.49 -1.81
N LYS A 265 18.61 -15.92 -3.04
CA LYS A 265 19.64 -16.36 -3.98
C LYS A 265 20.67 -15.28 -4.30
N ASP A 266 20.20 -14.03 -4.46
CA ASP A 266 21.09 -12.91 -4.74
C ASP A 266 21.90 -12.52 -3.49
N LEU A 267 21.26 -12.50 -2.30
CA LEU A 267 21.93 -12.21 -1.03
C LEU A 267 23.00 -13.28 -0.68
N ASP A 268 22.71 -14.56 -0.89
CA ASP A 268 23.64 -15.67 -0.64
C ASP A 268 24.84 -15.65 -1.62
N ALA A 269 24.59 -15.20 -2.85
CA ALA A 269 25.65 -14.99 -3.83
C ALA A 269 26.47 -13.71 -3.58
N GLY A 270 26.11 -12.91 -2.58
CA GLY A 270 26.75 -11.61 -2.32
C GLY A 270 26.52 -10.57 -3.41
N THR A 271 25.42 -10.71 -4.19
CA THR A 271 25.11 -9.85 -5.32
C THR A 271 23.75 -9.21 -5.13
N LEU A 272 23.63 -7.93 -5.44
CA LEU A 272 22.36 -7.21 -5.47
C LEU A 272 22.13 -6.67 -6.89
N LYS A 273 21.21 -7.30 -7.61
CA LYS A 273 20.80 -6.83 -8.93
C LYS A 273 19.80 -5.69 -8.78
N LEU A 274 20.32 -4.48 -8.53
CA LEU A 274 19.53 -3.27 -8.33
C LEU A 274 19.78 -2.27 -9.46
N VAL A 275 18.76 -1.51 -9.79
CA VAL A 275 18.88 -0.32 -10.64
C VAL A 275 19.16 0.87 -9.73
N TRP A 276 20.32 1.50 -9.90
CA TRP A 276 20.73 2.63 -9.08
C TRP A 276 20.30 3.94 -9.68
N ALA A 277 19.62 4.77 -8.86
CA ALA A 277 19.07 6.04 -9.29
C ALA A 277 18.94 7.03 -8.12
N ARG A 278 18.76 8.30 -8.46
CA ARG A 278 18.27 9.29 -7.48
C ARG A 278 16.82 9.00 -7.14
N ALA A 279 16.43 9.34 -5.90
CA ALA A 279 15.06 9.18 -5.45
C ALA A 279 14.70 10.21 -4.38
N GLU A 280 13.40 10.46 -4.25
CA GLU A 280 12.82 11.30 -3.21
C GLU A 280 11.68 10.52 -2.53
N ALA A 281 11.64 10.52 -1.21
CA ALA A 281 10.58 9.87 -0.44
C ALA A 281 9.83 10.88 0.42
N TYR A 282 8.50 10.78 0.39
CA TYR A 282 7.58 11.67 1.08
C TYR A 282 6.54 10.87 1.86
N ALA A 283 6.11 11.40 2.99
CA ALA A 283 4.94 10.93 3.71
C ALA A 283 4.13 12.11 4.22
N ASP A 284 2.83 11.95 4.29
CA ASP A 284 1.98 12.95 4.92
C ASP A 284 2.33 13.06 6.42
N PRO A 285 2.24 14.24 7.03
CA PRO A 285 2.47 14.37 8.47
C PRO A 285 1.39 13.61 9.25
N PRO A 286 1.72 12.96 10.39
CA PRO A 286 0.74 12.25 11.22
C PRO A 286 -0.45 13.11 11.65
N ALA A 287 -0.25 14.42 11.81
CA ALA A 287 -1.27 15.41 12.16
C ALA A 287 -2.40 15.51 11.10
N LYS A 288 -2.16 15.14 9.84
CA LYS A 288 -3.20 15.10 8.80
C LYS A 288 -4.38 14.22 9.22
N ALA A 289 -4.11 13.11 9.91
CA ALA A 289 -5.15 12.23 10.42
C ALA A 289 -5.99 12.85 11.56
N LEU A 290 -5.65 14.03 12.05
CA LEU A 290 -6.41 14.74 13.08
C LEU A 290 -6.74 16.17 12.68
N ALA A 291 -6.37 16.62 11.48
CA ALA A 291 -6.68 17.96 11.01
C ALA A 291 -8.19 18.21 11.07
N LEU A 292 -8.59 19.20 11.86
CA LEU A 292 -9.98 19.53 12.15
C LEU A 292 -10.70 20.25 10.99
N THR A 293 -10.02 20.45 9.86
CA THR A 293 -10.61 21.12 8.70
C THR A 293 -10.74 20.18 7.51
N PRO A 294 -11.89 20.18 6.80
CA PRO A 294 -12.13 19.36 5.62
C PRO A 294 -11.13 19.57 4.48
N GLU A 295 -10.30 20.59 4.58
CA GLU A 295 -9.44 21.05 3.50
C GLU A 295 -7.94 20.84 3.79
N GLY A 296 -7.57 20.21 4.91
CA GLY A 296 -6.15 20.03 5.31
C GLY A 296 -5.39 21.34 5.52
N ARG A 297 -6.09 22.47 5.66
CA ARG A 297 -5.51 23.82 5.71
C ARG A 297 -4.90 24.18 7.06
N GLY A 298 -4.78 23.26 7.97
CA GLY A 298 -4.17 23.50 9.28
C GLY A 298 -2.69 23.13 9.37
N LEU A 299 -2.11 22.55 8.32
CA LEU A 299 -0.69 22.20 8.32
C LEU A 299 0.17 23.45 7.98
N PRO A 300 1.31 23.63 8.66
CA PRO A 300 2.32 24.58 8.25
C PRO A 300 2.70 24.39 6.77
N ALA A 301 3.07 25.48 6.08
CA ALA A 301 3.33 25.43 4.63
C ALA A 301 4.51 24.49 4.28
N ASP A 302 5.48 24.36 5.14
CA ASP A 302 6.60 23.42 5.02
C ASP A 302 6.14 21.95 5.14
N GLU A 303 5.27 21.63 6.09
CA GLU A 303 4.67 20.29 6.21
C GLU A 303 3.75 19.96 5.01
N ALA A 304 3.00 20.94 4.51
CA ALA A 304 2.17 20.76 3.33
C ALA A 304 2.99 20.41 2.08
N ASN A 305 4.17 21.04 1.90
CA ASN A 305 5.09 20.78 0.80
C ASN A 305 5.76 19.39 0.88
N GLU A 306 5.83 18.79 2.06
CA GLU A 306 6.32 17.42 2.27
C GLU A 306 5.23 16.35 2.03
N SER A 307 3.97 16.76 1.84
CA SER A 307 2.87 15.80 1.65
C SER A 307 2.99 15.03 0.33
N VAL A 308 2.50 13.78 0.35
CA VAL A 308 2.47 12.92 -0.83
C VAL A 308 1.63 13.56 -1.94
N LEU A 309 0.44 14.09 -1.60
CA LEU A 309 -0.46 14.73 -2.55
C LEU A 309 0.19 15.91 -3.29
N PHE A 310 0.86 16.81 -2.53
CA PHE A 310 1.54 17.97 -3.12
C PHE A 310 2.59 17.51 -4.15
N ASN A 311 3.42 16.54 -3.77
CA ASN A 311 4.50 16.08 -4.63
C ASN A 311 3.98 15.26 -5.83
N VAL A 312 2.97 14.43 -5.66
CA VAL A 312 2.30 13.73 -6.77
C VAL A 312 1.74 14.77 -7.77
N ARG A 313 1.00 15.77 -7.30
CA ARG A 313 0.47 16.84 -8.16
C ARG A 313 1.58 17.64 -8.84
N ARG A 314 2.66 17.94 -8.14
CA ARG A 314 3.84 18.66 -8.70
C ARG A 314 4.43 17.89 -9.88
N TYR A 315 4.73 16.61 -9.70
CA TYR A 315 5.33 15.79 -10.75
C TYR A 315 4.37 15.51 -11.92
N LEU A 316 3.10 15.20 -11.65
CA LEU A 316 2.11 14.98 -12.70
C LEU A 316 1.88 16.24 -13.54
N ARG A 317 1.73 17.42 -12.93
CA ARG A 317 1.56 18.69 -13.65
C ARG A 317 2.81 19.14 -14.40
N GLY A 318 3.99 18.68 -13.95
CA GLY A 318 5.28 18.95 -14.59
C GLY A 318 5.59 18.04 -15.77
N ALA A 319 4.74 17.04 -16.07
CA ALA A 319 4.93 16.15 -17.20
C ALA A 319 4.97 16.88 -18.54
N GLN A 320 5.79 16.40 -19.48
CA GLN A 320 6.02 17.03 -20.77
C GLN A 320 5.49 16.21 -21.96
N SER A 321 5.35 14.90 -21.81
CA SER A 321 4.98 14.01 -22.91
C SER A 321 3.88 13.01 -22.55
N GLU A 322 4.07 12.23 -21.51
CA GLU A 322 3.12 11.18 -21.17
C GLU A 322 3.06 10.87 -19.66
N ILE A 323 1.89 10.41 -19.22
CA ILE A 323 1.65 9.84 -17.91
C ILE A 323 0.91 8.51 -18.09
N MET A 324 1.43 7.46 -17.44
CA MET A 324 0.72 6.18 -17.27
C MET A 324 0.52 5.96 -15.78
N GLN A 325 -0.72 5.82 -15.32
CA GLN A 325 -1.06 5.72 -13.90
C GLN A 325 -1.90 4.47 -13.62
N THR A 326 -1.67 3.84 -12.46
CA THR A 326 -2.56 2.85 -11.88
C THR A 326 -3.09 3.34 -10.55
N THR A 327 -4.37 3.15 -10.30
CA THR A 327 -5.01 3.42 -9.01
C THR A 327 -6.26 2.57 -8.86
N PRO A 328 -6.45 1.86 -7.74
CA PRO A 328 -7.65 1.04 -7.53
C PRO A 328 -8.91 1.90 -7.39
N TYR A 329 -8.77 3.09 -6.79
CA TYR A 329 -9.85 4.05 -6.53
C TYR A 329 -9.54 5.35 -7.25
N LEU A 330 -10.44 5.76 -8.14
CA LEU A 330 -10.27 6.91 -9.02
C LEU A 330 -11.44 7.88 -8.87
N ILE A 331 -11.33 8.81 -7.95
CA ILE A 331 -12.28 9.91 -7.77
C ILE A 331 -11.47 11.21 -7.75
N PRO A 332 -11.21 11.82 -8.90
CA PRO A 332 -10.29 12.95 -8.98
C PRO A 332 -10.78 14.21 -8.24
N GLY A 333 -12.06 14.33 -7.95
CA GLY A 333 -12.62 15.54 -7.34
C GLY A 333 -12.34 16.79 -8.18
N ARG A 334 -12.61 17.97 -7.62
CA ARG A 334 -12.34 19.24 -8.32
C ARG A 334 -10.85 19.47 -8.59
N GLY A 335 -10.00 19.20 -7.58
CA GLY A 335 -8.54 19.43 -7.67
C GLY A 335 -7.84 18.50 -8.64
N GLY A 336 -8.24 17.21 -8.67
CA GLY A 336 -7.74 16.24 -9.64
C GLY A 336 -8.20 16.54 -11.06
N MET A 337 -9.47 16.90 -11.25
CA MET A 337 -9.98 17.30 -12.57
C MET A 337 -9.30 18.57 -13.12
N GLU A 338 -8.97 19.51 -12.25
CA GLU A 338 -8.18 20.69 -12.65
C GLU A 338 -6.75 20.29 -13.05
N SER A 339 -6.12 19.38 -12.31
CA SER A 339 -4.81 18.85 -12.71
C SER A 339 -4.87 18.14 -14.07
N ILE A 340 -5.92 17.34 -14.31
CA ILE A 340 -6.13 16.66 -15.61
C ILE A 340 -6.29 17.67 -16.74
N ARG A 341 -7.05 18.77 -16.55
CA ARG A 341 -7.20 19.83 -17.56
C ARG A 341 -5.86 20.47 -17.91
N ILE A 342 -5.06 20.80 -16.89
CA ILE A 342 -3.73 21.40 -17.08
C ILE A 342 -2.84 20.44 -17.87
N ILE A 343 -2.74 19.17 -17.44
CA ILE A 343 -1.92 18.15 -18.06
C ILE A 343 -2.32 17.95 -19.54
N ARG A 344 -3.60 17.74 -19.80
CA ARG A 344 -4.12 17.55 -21.16
C ARG A 344 -4.04 18.81 -22.01
N GLY A 345 -4.25 19.98 -21.39
CA GLY A 345 -4.08 21.28 -22.06
C GLY A 345 -2.65 21.54 -22.53
N ASN A 346 -1.66 20.99 -21.85
CA ASN A 346 -0.24 21.01 -22.25
C ASN A 346 0.10 19.96 -23.32
N GLY A 347 -0.86 19.18 -23.82
CA GLY A 347 -0.63 18.16 -24.85
C GLY A 347 -0.06 16.84 -24.32
N VAL A 348 0.05 16.67 -23.00
CA VAL A 348 0.59 15.44 -22.38
C VAL A 348 -0.41 14.29 -22.55
N SER A 349 0.02 13.15 -23.06
CA SER A 349 -0.79 11.93 -23.08
C SER A 349 -1.02 11.43 -21.67
N TYR A 350 -2.26 11.05 -21.33
CA TYR A 350 -2.58 10.58 -19.98
C TYR A 350 -3.45 9.33 -20.03
N SER A 351 -2.92 8.21 -19.56
CA SER A 351 -3.64 6.95 -19.46
C SER A 351 -3.74 6.50 -18.01
N ILE A 352 -4.92 6.00 -17.60
CA ILE A 352 -5.21 5.55 -16.24
C ILE A 352 -5.82 4.16 -16.30
N VAL A 353 -5.28 3.23 -15.50
CA VAL A 353 -5.87 1.92 -15.23
C VAL A 353 -6.47 1.93 -13.83
N THR A 354 -7.74 1.54 -13.74
CA THR A 354 -8.48 1.44 -12.47
C THR A 354 -9.34 0.16 -12.44
N ASN A 355 -10.10 -0.08 -11.38
CA ASN A 355 -11.01 -1.21 -11.30
C ASN A 355 -12.33 -0.95 -12.02
N SER A 356 -12.84 -1.95 -12.73
CA SER A 356 -14.25 -2.00 -13.14
C SER A 356 -15.16 -2.17 -11.91
N LEU A 357 -16.47 -2.06 -12.09
CA LEU A 357 -17.45 -2.36 -11.04
C LEU A 357 -17.36 -3.82 -10.56
N ALA A 358 -17.02 -4.74 -11.45
CA ALA A 358 -16.87 -6.15 -11.12
C ALA A 358 -15.56 -6.46 -10.37
N ALA A 359 -14.52 -5.63 -10.57
CA ALA A 359 -13.21 -5.82 -9.96
C ALA A 359 -13.04 -5.08 -8.62
N THR A 360 -13.85 -4.04 -8.34
CA THR A 360 -13.66 -3.25 -7.12
C THR A 360 -14.10 -4.00 -5.87
N ASP A 361 -13.34 -3.89 -4.80
CA ASP A 361 -13.72 -4.29 -3.44
C ASP A 361 -14.62 -3.23 -2.75
N GLU A 362 -14.56 -1.95 -3.23
CA GLU A 362 -15.30 -0.82 -2.67
C GLU A 362 -16.33 -0.27 -3.68
N SER A 363 -17.48 -0.93 -3.77
CA SER A 363 -18.54 -0.54 -4.72
C SER A 363 -19.03 0.91 -4.55
N LEU A 364 -18.96 1.48 -3.35
CA LEU A 364 -19.34 2.87 -3.09
C LEU A 364 -18.35 3.85 -3.74
N VAL A 365 -17.06 3.55 -3.72
CA VAL A 365 -16.03 4.34 -4.40
C VAL A 365 -16.27 4.36 -5.91
N HIS A 366 -16.74 3.25 -6.48
CA HIS A 366 -17.07 3.17 -7.90
C HIS A 366 -18.21 4.13 -8.28
N ILE A 367 -19.17 4.39 -7.39
CA ILE A 367 -20.22 5.42 -7.59
C ILE A 367 -19.57 6.80 -7.79
N GLY A 368 -18.59 7.16 -6.96
CA GLY A 368 -17.87 8.42 -7.08
C GLY A 368 -17.13 8.52 -8.42
N TYR A 369 -16.41 7.47 -8.81
CA TYR A 369 -15.68 7.40 -10.06
C TYR A 369 -16.56 7.58 -11.30
N ARG A 370 -17.71 6.93 -11.36
CA ARG A 370 -18.65 7.03 -12.51
C ARG A 370 -19.05 8.46 -12.85
N ARG A 371 -19.09 9.38 -11.87
CA ARG A 371 -19.40 10.80 -12.08
C ARG A 371 -18.39 11.51 -12.97
N TYR A 372 -17.15 11.03 -13.02
CA TYR A 372 -16.03 11.67 -13.71
C TYR A 372 -15.65 11.02 -15.04
N ARG A 373 -16.04 9.77 -15.31
CA ARG A 373 -15.66 9.01 -16.53
C ARG A 373 -15.80 9.80 -17.83
N ALA A 374 -17.03 10.24 -18.11
CA ALA A 374 -17.33 10.94 -19.34
C ALA A 374 -16.55 12.27 -19.48
N GLN A 375 -16.32 12.96 -18.37
CA GLN A 375 -15.56 14.20 -18.36
C GLN A 375 -14.06 13.94 -18.63
N MET A 376 -13.47 12.91 -18.03
CA MET A 376 -12.08 12.53 -18.29
C MET A 376 -11.88 12.10 -19.74
N LEU A 377 -12.79 11.29 -20.29
CA LEU A 377 -12.75 10.90 -21.71
C LEU A 377 -12.86 12.11 -22.67
N ARG A 378 -13.74 13.09 -22.37
CA ARG A 378 -13.83 14.34 -23.17
C ARG A 378 -12.57 15.19 -23.11
N LEU A 379 -11.81 15.11 -22.02
CA LEU A 379 -10.50 15.75 -21.91
C LEU A 379 -9.40 14.95 -22.60
N GLY A 380 -9.72 13.79 -23.20
CA GLY A 380 -8.77 12.94 -23.91
C GLY A 380 -7.92 12.06 -22.98
N VAL A 381 -8.36 11.80 -21.74
CA VAL A 381 -7.73 10.78 -20.89
C VAL A 381 -8.11 9.40 -21.43
N GLU A 382 -7.14 8.52 -21.57
CA GLU A 382 -7.35 7.12 -21.89
C GLU A 382 -7.67 6.36 -20.60
N LEU A 383 -8.89 5.84 -20.48
CA LEU A 383 -9.32 5.07 -19.32
C LEU A 383 -9.37 3.59 -19.62
N TYR A 384 -8.84 2.79 -18.68
CA TYR A 384 -8.87 1.34 -18.74
C TYR A 384 -9.43 0.81 -17.42
N GLU A 385 -10.40 -0.11 -17.51
CA GLU A 385 -11.00 -0.75 -16.34
C GLU A 385 -10.64 -2.23 -16.29
N LEU A 386 -9.98 -2.65 -15.20
CA LEU A 386 -9.60 -4.04 -14.99
C LEU A 386 -10.83 -4.94 -14.96
N SER A 387 -10.75 -6.06 -15.65
CA SER A 387 -11.78 -7.09 -15.76
C SER A 387 -11.34 -8.37 -15.04
N PRO A 388 -12.04 -8.83 -14.00
CA PRO A 388 -11.76 -10.12 -13.37
C PRO A 388 -11.72 -11.27 -14.37
N LYS A 389 -12.68 -11.30 -15.30
CA LYS A 389 -12.79 -12.35 -16.31
C LYS A 389 -11.61 -12.37 -17.28
N ARG A 390 -11.18 -11.21 -17.80
CA ARG A 390 -10.03 -11.13 -18.70
C ARG A 390 -8.73 -11.52 -17.98
N VAL A 391 -8.61 -11.16 -16.71
CA VAL A 391 -7.48 -11.59 -15.85
C VAL A 391 -7.45 -13.10 -15.71
N GLU A 392 -8.59 -13.76 -15.47
CA GLU A 392 -8.68 -15.22 -15.36
C GLU A 392 -8.37 -15.93 -16.69
N GLU A 393 -8.86 -15.40 -17.82
CA GLU A 393 -8.68 -16.00 -19.14
C GLU A 393 -7.24 -15.90 -19.65
N THR A 394 -6.46 -14.95 -19.15
CA THR A 394 -5.10 -14.72 -19.60
C THR A 394 -4.11 -15.59 -18.85
N LYS A 395 -3.54 -16.62 -19.52
CA LYS A 395 -2.54 -17.53 -18.93
C LYS A 395 -1.35 -16.83 -18.26
N ARG A 396 -0.99 -15.64 -18.73
CA ARG A 396 0.08 -14.82 -18.15
C ARG A 396 -0.28 -14.27 -16.77
N PHE A 397 -1.56 -14.02 -16.49
CA PHE A 397 -2.04 -13.70 -15.15
C PHE A 397 -2.11 -14.93 -14.23
N GLY A 398 -2.01 -16.16 -14.74
CA GLY A 398 -1.88 -17.36 -13.94
C GLY A 398 -0.71 -17.33 -12.95
N MET A 399 0.27 -16.43 -13.17
CA MET A 399 1.32 -16.12 -12.19
C MET A 399 0.81 -15.27 -11.01
N TYR A 400 -0.39 -14.72 -11.09
CA TYR A 400 -1.11 -14.06 -10.00
C TYR A 400 -2.14 -14.99 -9.31
N GLY A 401 -2.11 -16.30 -9.61
CA GLY A 401 -3.05 -17.30 -9.06
C GLY A 401 -4.32 -17.44 -9.90
N SER A 402 -5.09 -18.49 -9.62
CA SER A 402 -6.35 -18.80 -10.31
C SER A 402 -7.56 -18.00 -9.82
N ALA A 403 -7.37 -17.08 -8.86
CA ALA A 403 -8.43 -16.26 -8.30
C ALA A 403 -8.62 -14.96 -9.11
N SER A 404 -9.83 -14.43 -9.14
CA SER A 404 -10.14 -13.16 -9.80
C SER A 404 -9.24 -12.03 -9.27
N GLY A 405 -8.54 -11.33 -10.17
CA GLY A 405 -7.62 -10.25 -9.81
C GLY A 405 -8.35 -8.92 -9.62
N ARG A 406 -7.97 -8.17 -8.58
CA ARG A 406 -8.39 -6.79 -8.32
C ARG A 406 -7.16 -5.89 -8.31
N LEU A 407 -7.24 -4.75 -8.99
CA LEU A 407 -6.14 -3.79 -8.93
C LEU A 407 -6.07 -3.15 -7.53
N HIS A 408 -4.86 -3.12 -6.94
CA HIS A 408 -4.60 -2.38 -5.72
C HIS A 408 -3.32 -1.52 -5.82
N GLY A 409 -2.52 -1.68 -6.88
CA GLY A 409 -1.29 -0.90 -7.12
C GLY A 409 -1.57 0.59 -7.33
N LYS A 410 -0.80 1.45 -6.65
CA LYS A 410 -0.82 2.90 -6.77
C LYS A 410 0.54 3.34 -7.30
N SER A 411 0.59 3.56 -8.61
CA SER A 411 1.84 3.91 -9.26
C SER A 411 1.63 4.84 -10.46
N ALA A 412 2.68 5.54 -10.85
CA ALA A 412 2.69 6.33 -12.07
C ALA A 412 4.06 6.29 -12.73
N VAL A 413 4.07 6.29 -14.07
CA VAL A 413 5.23 6.57 -14.90
C VAL A 413 5.02 7.92 -15.55
N ILE A 414 5.99 8.81 -15.43
CA ILE A 414 5.95 10.18 -15.97
C ILE A 414 7.11 10.34 -16.92
N ASP A 415 6.82 10.69 -18.19
CA ASP A 415 7.77 10.96 -19.27
C ASP A 415 8.81 9.84 -19.49
N ARG A 416 8.46 8.59 -19.16
CA ARG A 416 9.37 7.42 -19.21
C ARG A 416 10.68 7.60 -18.43
N LYS A 417 10.69 8.47 -17.45
CA LYS A 417 11.90 8.85 -16.68
C LYS A 417 11.68 8.82 -15.18
N THR A 418 10.49 9.18 -14.73
CA THR A 418 10.15 9.26 -13.31
C THR A 418 9.07 8.25 -12.98
N VAL A 419 9.26 7.51 -11.91
CA VAL A 419 8.31 6.53 -11.39
C VAL A 419 7.86 6.96 -10.02
N PHE A 420 6.56 6.93 -9.77
CA PHE A 420 5.96 7.00 -8.43
C PHE A 420 5.46 5.61 -8.04
N ILE A 421 5.75 5.19 -6.81
CA ILE A 421 5.17 4.02 -6.15
C ILE A 421 4.84 4.41 -4.72
N GLY A 422 3.63 4.09 -4.25
CA GLY A 422 3.23 4.46 -2.89
C GLY A 422 1.91 3.86 -2.46
N SER A 423 1.37 4.45 -1.41
CA SER A 423 0.10 4.02 -0.81
C SER A 423 -1.10 4.87 -1.26
N MET A 424 -0.86 6.05 -1.88
CA MET A 424 -1.89 7.05 -2.17
C MET A 424 -2.80 6.64 -3.32
N ASN A 425 -4.10 6.52 -3.05
CA ASN A 425 -5.14 6.44 -4.07
C ASN A 425 -5.44 7.82 -4.68
N PHE A 426 -6.13 7.83 -5.82
CA PHE A 426 -6.60 9.07 -6.46
C PHE A 426 -8.07 9.32 -6.08
N ASP A 427 -8.31 9.49 -4.77
CA ASP A 427 -9.64 9.68 -4.19
C ASP A 427 -9.63 10.72 -3.06
N PRO A 428 -10.80 11.27 -2.66
CA PRO A 428 -10.90 12.26 -1.59
C PRO A 428 -10.44 11.73 -0.24
N ARG A 429 -10.54 10.43 0.02
CA ARG A 429 -10.11 9.82 1.27
C ARG A 429 -8.60 9.90 1.45
N SER A 430 -7.83 9.56 0.41
CA SER A 430 -6.37 9.73 0.40
C SER A 430 -5.96 11.22 0.38
N GLU A 431 -6.76 12.07 -0.29
CA GLU A 431 -6.48 13.51 -0.34
C GLU A 431 -6.67 14.18 1.03
N LEU A 432 -7.77 13.88 1.75
CA LEU A 432 -8.24 14.68 2.89
C LEU A 432 -8.08 13.97 4.25
N HIS A 433 -8.12 12.65 4.31
CA HIS A 433 -8.34 11.92 5.56
C HIS A 433 -7.21 10.97 5.92
N ASN A 434 -6.74 10.18 4.98
CA ASN A 434 -5.68 9.22 5.26
C ASN A 434 -4.31 9.88 5.15
N THR A 435 -3.36 9.38 5.94
CA THR A 435 -1.96 9.67 5.70
C THR A 435 -1.37 8.63 4.75
N GLU A 436 -0.52 9.08 3.86
CA GLU A 436 0.07 8.28 2.80
C GLU A 436 1.60 8.36 2.81
N ILE A 437 2.25 7.42 2.13
CA ILE A 437 3.69 7.40 1.88
C ILE A 437 3.96 7.06 0.41
N GLY A 438 5.01 7.64 -0.17
CA GLY A 438 5.39 7.37 -1.54
C GLY A 438 6.83 7.71 -1.86
N ILE A 439 7.34 7.11 -2.93
CA ILE A 439 8.69 7.32 -3.44
C ILE A 439 8.64 7.68 -4.92
N PHE A 440 9.44 8.68 -5.29
CA PHE A 440 9.75 9.03 -6.68
C PHE A 440 11.14 8.51 -7.03
N ILE A 441 11.24 7.75 -8.10
CA ILE A 441 12.47 7.13 -8.60
C ILE A 441 12.78 7.73 -9.96
N PHE A 442 13.93 8.37 -10.13
CA PHE A 442 14.33 9.03 -11.37
C PHE A 442 15.18 8.09 -12.20
N SER A 443 14.53 7.13 -12.88
CA SER A 443 15.19 6.09 -13.65
C SER A 443 14.40 5.70 -14.90
N PRO A 444 14.94 5.92 -16.10
CA PRO A 444 14.33 5.42 -17.34
C PRO A 444 14.20 3.89 -17.35
N GLN A 445 15.14 3.17 -16.72
CA GLN A 445 15.11 1.70 -16.66
C GLN A 445 13.95 1.20 -15.80
N ILE A 446 13.74 1.76 -14.60
CA ILE A 446 12.60 1.42 -13.73
C ILE A 446 11.29 1.85 -14.40
N ALA A 447 11.29 3.02 -15.04
CA ALA A 447 10.13 3.50 -15.81
C ALA A 447 9.75 2.54 -16.93
N GLN A 448 10.73 2.01 -17.67
CA GLN A 448 10.48 1.00 -18.71
C GLN A 448 9.89 -0.30 -18.14
N GLN A 449 10.44 -0.79 -17.03
CA GLN A 449 9.93 -1.98 -16.36
C GLN A 449 8.46 -1.79 -15.93
N LEU A 450 8.16 -0.67 -15.27
CA LEU A 450 6.80 -0.40 -14.80
C LEU A 450 5.84 -0.14 -15.98
N THR A 451 6.29 0.55 -17.03
CA THR A 451 5.51 0.73 -18.28
C THR A 451 5.12 -0.61 -18.89
N SER A 452 6.04 -1.58 -18.92
CA SER A 452 5.76 -2.92 -19.45
C SER A 452 4.72 -3.66 -18.60
N LEU A 453 4.80 -3.55 -17.26
CA LEU A 453 3.83 -4.14 -16.35
C LEU A 453 2.43 -3.50 -16.50
N ILE A 454 2.35 -2.16 -16.54
CA ILE A 454 1.07 -1.46 -16.75
C ILE A 454 0.51 -1.78 -18.14
N GLY A 455 1.37 -1.82 -19.17
CA GLY A 455 0.99 -2.17 -20.53
C GLY A 455 0.36 -3.55 -20.63
N PHE A 456 0.92 -4.53 -19.91
CA PHE A 456 0.38 -5.87 -19.80
C PHE A 456 -1.03 -5.90 -19.17
N ILE A 457 -1.23 -5.19 -18.03
CA ILE A 457 -2.54 -5.08 -17.39
C ILE A 457 -3.55 -4.42 -18.35
N ARG A 458 -3.14 -3.37 -19.05
CA ARG A 458 -3.97 -2.59 -19.96
C ARG A 458 -4.45 -3.39 -21.18
N LEU A 459 -3.55 -4.16 -21.79
CA LEU A 459 -3.84 -4.89 -23.03
C LEU A 459 -4.57 -6.21 -22.75
N ASP A 460 -4.12 -6.97 -21.78
CA ASP A 460 -4.57 -8.34 -21.55
C ASP A 460 -5.67 -8.44 -20.46
N GLY A 461 -5.69 -7.51 -19.50
CA GLY A 461 -6.54 -7.58 -18.31
C GLY A 461 -7.65 -6.55 -18.21
N ALA A 462 -7.73 -5.54 -19.10
CA ALA A 462 -8.66 -4.43 -18.93
C ALA A 462 -9.54 -4.20 -20.18
N TYR A 463 -10.68 -3.53 -19.98
CA TYR A 463 -11.47 -2.90 -21.05
C TYR A 463 -10.98 -1.47 -21.25
N GLN A 464 -10.85 -1.03 -22.50
CA GLN A 464 -10.68 0.39 -22.82
C GLN A 464 -12.04 1.09 -22.84
N LEU A 465 -12.15 2.26 -22.22
CA LEU A 465 -13.38 3.04 -22.25
C LEU A 465 -13.37 4.06 -23.37
N GLN A 466 -14.53 4.25 -24.02
CA GLN A 466 -14.75 5.31 -25.00
C GLN A 466 -16.14 5.93 -24.85
N LEU A 467 -16.34 7.07 -25.47
CA LEU A 467 -17.66 7.67 -25.60
C LEU A 467 -18.32 7.18 -26.88
N GLY A 468 -19.47 6.53 -26.75
CA GLY A 468 -20.29 6.15 -27.89
C GLY A 468 -20.94 7.36 -28.58
N PRO A 469 -21.59 7.16 -29.75
CA PRO A 469 -22.17 8.24 -30.56
C PRO A 469 -23.21 9.10 -29.82
N LYS A 470 -23.87 8.53 -28.82
CA LYS A 470 -24.87 9.23 -27.98
C LYS A 470 -24.28 9.78 -26.66
N GLY A 471 -22.94 9.74 -26.51
CA GLY A 471 -22.24 10.21 -25.30
C GLY A 471 -22.29 9.25 -24.12
N GLY A 472 -22.85 8.06 -24.28
CA GLY A 472 -22.78 6.98 -23.29
C GLY A 472 -21.38 6.36 -23.21
N ILE A 473 -21.08 5.72 -22.09
CA ILE A 473 -19.80 4.96 -21.93
C ILE A 473 -19.93 3.62 -22.64
N GLU A 474 -18.92 3.28 -23.40
CA GLU A 474 -18.73 1.98 -24.02
C GLU A 474 -17.42 1.36 -23.55
N TRP A 475 -17.43 0.05 -23.34
CA TRP A 475 -16.26 -0.75 -22.97
C TRP A 475 -15.81 -1.56 -24.16
N VAL A 476 -14.61 -1.31 -24.63
CA VAL A 476 -13.99 -2.01 -25.75
C VAL A 476 -13.11 -3.12 -25.20
N SER A 477 -13.46 -4.36 -25.55
CA SER A 477 -12.60 -5.53 -25.32
C SER A 477 -11.74 -5.74 -26.55
N PRO A 478 -10.41 -5.51 -26.47
CA PRO A 478 -9.53 -5.83 -27.60
C PRO A 478 -9.65 -7.30 -27.98
N ALA A 479 -9.75 -7.56 -29.25
CA ALA A 479 -9.79 -8.91 -29.77
C ALA A 479 -8.41 -9.58 -29.73
N SER A 480 -8.38 -10.89 -29.58
CA SER A 480 -7.16 -11.68 -29.76
C SER A 480 -7.09 -12.19 -31.19
N GLY A 481 -6.01 -11.86 -31.90
CA GLY A 481 -5.80 -12.27 -33.31
C GLY A 481 -6.65 -11.46 -34.31
N ASP A 482 -7.16 -12.13 -35.36
CA ASP A 482 -7.93 -11.49 -36.44
C ASP A 482 -9.41 -11.21 -36.15
N ALA A 483 -9.85 -11.42 -34.91
CA ALA A 483 -11.23 -11.13 -34.50
C ALA A 483 -11.45 -9.60 -34.38
N ALA A 484 -12.71 -9.14 -34.49
CA ALA A 484 -13.06 -7.74 -34.26
C ALA A 484 -13.20 -7.46 -32.75
N ASP A 485 -12.88 -6.23 -32.33
CA ASP A 485 -13.12 -5.76 -30.96
C ASP A 485 -14.58 -5.89 -30.58
N THR A 486 -14.83 -6.32 -29.34
CA THR A 486 -16.19 -6.42 -28.79
C THR A 486 -16.51 -5.13 -28.03
N ILE A 487 -17.62 -4.47 -28.37
CA ILE A 487 -18.12 -3.27 -27.68
C ILE A 487 -19.27 -3.62 -26.77
N LEU A 488 -19.16 -3.30 -25.49
CA LEU A 488 -20.20 -3.47 -24.49
C LEU A 488 -20.78 -2.11 -24.09
N HIS A 489 -22.11 -2.03 -23.96
CA HIS A 489 -22.83 -0.79 -23.69
C HIS A 489 -23.34 -0.70 -22.23
N THR A 490 -23.02 -1.68 -21.42
CA THR A 490 -23.39 -1.72 -19.99
C THR A 490 -22.19 -2.20 -19.19
N GLU A 491 -22.13 -1.83 -17.89
CA GLU A 491 -21.07 -2.28 -16.97
C GLU A 491 -20.79 -3.77 -17.12
N PRO A 492 -19.59 -4.17 -17.60
CA PRO A 492 -19.25 -5.57 -17.85
C PRO A 492 -19.29 -6.41 -16.57
N GLU A 493 -19.60 -7.70 -16.72
CA GLU A 493 -19.46 -8.71 -15.64
C GLU A 493 -20.27 -8.40 -14.38
N THR A 494 -21.32 -7.57 -14.51
CA THR A 494 -22.16 -7.17 -13.38
C THR A 494 -23.62 -7.60 -13.61
N HIS A 495 -24.29 -7.98 -12.52
CA HIS A 495 -25.71 -8.32 -12.56
C HIS A 495 -26.59 -7.06 -12.49
N PHE A 496 -27.75 -7.11 -13.12
CA PHE A 496 -28.72 -6.02 -13.12
C PHE A 496 -29.01 -5.47 -11.71
N TRP A 497 -29.23 -6.34 -10.73
CA TRP A 497 -29.53 -5.95 -9.35
C TRP A 497 -28.39 -5.21 -8.65
N ALA A 498 -27.13 -5.57 -8.93
CA ALA A 498 -25.98 -4.85 -8.39
C ALA A 498 -25.92 -3.41 -8.92
N ARG A 499 -26.14 -3.23 -10.23
CA ARG A 499 -26.20 -1.90 -10.86
C ARG A 499 -27.36 -1.07 -10.32
N TRP A 500 -28.56 -1.66 -10.21
CA TRP A 500 -29.75 -0.98 -9.70
C TRP A 500 -29.57 -0.52 -8.25
N LYS A 501 -29.01 -1.37 -7.39
CA LYS A 501 -28.67 -1.02 -6.00
C LYS A 501 -27.72 0.18 -5.93
N LEU A 502 -26.72 0.23 -6.78
CA LEU A 502 -25.77 1.34 -6.83
C LEU A 502 -26.42 2.64 -7.31
N GLU A 503 -27.29 2.58 -8.32
CA GLU A 503 -28.06 3.76 -8.76
C GLU A 503 -28.94 4.33 -7.64
N LEU A 504 -29.56 3.47 -6.85
CA LEU A 504 -30.39 3.89 -5.71
C LEU A 504 -29.54 4.52 -4.60
N LEU A 505 -28.34 4.03 -4.35
CA LEU A 505 -27.44 4.55 -3.31
C LEU A 505 -26.66 5.79 -3.74
N ALA A 506 -26.46 5.98 -5.04
CA ALA A 506 -25.62 7.06 -5.59
C ALA A 506 -25.95 8.48 -5.09
N PRO A 507 -27.22 8.89 -4.92
CA PRO A 507 -27.55 10.21 -4.39
C PRO A 507 -27.26 10.38 -2.89
N LEU A 508 -27.15 9.26 -2.15
CA LEU A 508 -27.01 9.24 -0.69
C LEU A 508 -25.56 9.22 -0.22
N VAL A 509 -24.60 9.01 -1.13
CA VAL A 509 -23.18 8.86 -0.79
C VAL A 509 -22.44 10.18 -1.03
N PRO A 510 -22.03 10.91 0.04
CA PRO A 510 -21.22 12.11 -0.09
C PRO A 510 -19.83 11.75 -0.64
N GLU A 511 -19.37 12.50 -1.64
CA GLU A 511 -18.05 12.27 -2.25
C GLU A 511 -16.89 12.42 -1.25
N SER A 512 -17.04 13.28 -0.25
CA SER A 512 -16.03 13.52 0.78
C SER A 512 -15.74 12.32 1.70
N LEU A 513 -16.60 11.31 1.71
CA LEU A 513 -16.44 10.10 2.51
C LEU A 513 -15.90 8.91 1.70
N LEU A 514 -15.78 9.07 0.38
CA LEU A 514 -15.32 8.02 -0.56
C LEU A 514 -13.81 7.97 -0.73
#